data_5e8a741c7d014bd1d14fadb06b9734e9
#
_entry.id   5e8a741c7d014bd1d14fadb06b9734e9
#
_cell.length_a   1.000
_cell.length_b   1.000
_cell.length_c   1.000
_cell.angle_alpha   90.00
_cell.angle_beta   90.00
_cell.angle_gamma   90.00
#
_symmetry.space_group_name_H-M   'P 1'
#
loop_
_entity.id
_entity.type
_entity.pdbx_description
1 polymer ?
#
loop_
_entity_poly.entity_id
_entity_poly.type
_entity_poly.pdbx_seq_one_letter_code
_entity_poly.pdbx_strand_id
1 'polypeptide(L)'
;VFQDSVLDKPLTVKENLKSRAALYGITGQAFEKRLQELLDIMDFGDYLNRPVTKLSGGQRRRIDIARALLHRPEILILDEPTTGLDPQTRQVIWNVIEKLRIEEQMTVFLTTHYMEEAANASYVVILDKGSIVAEGTPYELKNRYVQDTISVYGVSEAQIKSLHYDYKKVRDGYRIKVDNTSEATKLIVEHQELFQDYEVVKGGMDDVFLAVTGKTLGGGRE
;
A
#
# COMPACT_ATOMS: atom_id res chain seq x y z
N VAL A 1 6.79 14.55 -3.33
CA VAL A 1 8.02 13.75 -3.50
C VAL A 1 7.88 12.99 -4.79
N PHE A 2 8.78 13.19 -5.71
CA PHE A 2 8.79 12.55 -7.02
C PHE A 2 9.23 11.09 -6.93
N GLN A 3 8.96 10.30 -7.95
CA GLN A 3 9.41 8.92 -8.07
C GLN A 3 10.95 8.84 -8.03
N ASP A 4 11.63 9.68 -8.81
CA ASP A 4 13.08 9.81 -8.76
C ASP A 4 13.55 10.71 -7.62
N SER A 5 14.66 10.32 -6.98
CA SER A 5 15.29 11.12 -5.93
C SER A 5 15.85 12.43 -6.47
N VAL A 6 15.55 13.52 -5.78
CA VAL A 6 16.01 14.87 -6.11
C VAL A 6 17.11 15.38 -5.14
N LEU A 7 17.80 14.44 -4.48
CA LEU A 7 18.92 14.75 -3.60
C LEU A 7 20.21 15.00 -4.39
N ASP A 8 21.00 15.98 -3.92
CA ASP A 8 22.33 16.28 -4.45
C ASP A 8 23.30 15.17 -4.04
N LYS A 9 23.66 14.33 -5.00
CA LYS A 9 24.43 13.10 -4.76
C LYS A 9 25.79 13.30 -4.06
N PRO A 10 26.59 14.36 -4.35
CA PRO A 10 27.87 14.59 -3.70
C PRO A 10 27.75 15.02 -2.24
N LEU A 11 26.63 15.66 -1.89
CA LEU A 11 26.40 16.18 -0.56
C LEU A 11 26.01 15.07 0.44
N THR A 12 26.28 15.31 1.70
CA THR A 12 25.78 14.49 2.81
C THR A 12 24.26 14.70 2.99
N VAL A 13 23.63 13.80 3.74
CA VAL A 13 22.22 13.93 4.11
C VAL A 13 21.96 15.27 4.82
N LYS A 14 22.78 15.61 5.83
CA LYS A 14 22.65 16.86 6.57
C LYS A 14 22.75 18.09 5.67
N GLU A 15 23.72 18.11 4.74
CA GLU A 15 23.90 19.22 3.80
C GLU A 15 22.73 19.38 2.84
N ASN A 16 22.18 18.26 2.31
CA ASN A 16 20.96 18.27 1.49
C ASN A 16 19.77 18.88 2.24
N LEU A 17 19.53 18.43 3.47
CA LEU A 17 18.43 18.94 4.28
C LEU A 17 18.65 20.42 4.65
N LYS A 18 19.89 20.81 5.03
CA LYS A 18 20.25 22.20 5.38
C LYS A 18 20.06 23.14 4.20
N SER A 19 20.56 22.77 3.03
CA SER A 19 20.40 23.55 1.79
C SER A 19 18.92 23.76 1.45
N ARG A 20 18.12 22.71 1.56
CA ARG A 20 16.68 22.80 1.28
C ARG A 20 15.94 23.63 2.33
N ALA A 21 16.24 23.48 3.62
CA ALA A 21 15.65 24.23 4.72
C ALA A 21 15.89 25.75 4.55
N ALA A 22 17.09 26.12 4.10
CA ALA A 22 17.44 27.51 3.88
C ALA A 22 16.54 28.20 2.84
N LEU A 23 16.01 27.48 1.84
CA LEU A 23 15.04 28.02 0.87
C LEU A 23 13.70 28.40 1.51
N TYR A 24 13.40 27.85 2.68
CA TYR A 24 12.21 28.21 3.48
C TYR A 24 12.54 29.17 4.63
N GLY A 25 13.76 29.75 4.66
CA GLY A 25 14.22 30.60 5.76
C GLY A 25 14.54 29.86 7.06
N ILE A 26 14.56 28.53 7.04
CA ILE A 26 14.86 27.71 8.22
C ILE A 26 16.37 27.49 8.30
N THR A 27 17.05 28.29 9.16
CA THR A 27 18.51 28.31 9.31
C THR A 27 18.95 28.27 10.76
N GLY A 28 20.26 28.09 11.03
CA GLY A 28 20.84 28.12 12.38
C GLY A 28 20.13 27.17 13.35
N GLN A 29 19.80 27.66 14.54
CA GLN A 29 19.12 26.86 15.57
C GLN A 29 17.76 26.32 15.13
N ALA A 30 17.01 27.07 14.34
CA ALA A 30 15.71 26.60 13.82
C ALA A 30 15.87 25.34 12.95
N PHE A 31 16.94 25.28 12.14
CA PHE A 31 17.26 24.08 11.36
C PHE A 31 17.65 22.91 12.24
N GLU A 32 18.55 23.11 13.21
CA GLU A 32 18.98 22.00 14.09
C GLU A 32 17.82 21.45 14.93
N LYS A 33 16.92 22.31 15.42
CA LYS A 33 15.67 21.86 16.08
C LYS A 33 14.79 21.04 15.14
N ARG A 34 14.55 21.54 13.93
CA ARG A 34 13.72 20.83 12.94
C ARG A 34 14.36 19.52 12.51
N LEU A 35 15.66 19.49 12.35
CA LEU A 35 16.40 18.27 12.04
C LEU A 35 16.23 17.22 13.14
N GLN A 36 16.31 17.61 14.43
CA GLN A 36 16.11 16.68 15.53
C GLN A 36 14.69 16.07 15.51
N GLU A 37 13.66 16.90 15.32
CA GLU A 37 12.27 16.41 15.18
C GLU A 37 12.14 15.36 14.04
N LEU A 38 12.78 15.60 12.89
CA LEU A 38 12.76 14.66 11.78
C LEU A 38 13.57 13.39 12.07
N LEU A 39 14.64 13.47 12.81
CA LEU A 39 15.41 12.31 13.27
C LEU A 39 14.56 11.41 14.19
N ASP A 40 13.80 12.01 15.10
CA ASP A 40 12.94 11.29 16.03
C ASP A 40 11.77 10.58 15.32
N ILE A 41 11.24 11.20 14.25
CA ILE A 41 10.15 10.62 13.47
C ILE A 41 10.66 9.51 12.54
N MET A 42 11.80 9.71 11.88
CA MET A 42 12.19 8.95 10.69
C MET A 42 13.44 8.09 10.86
N ASP A 43 14.12 8.18 11.99
CA ASP A 43 15.28 7.35 12.35
C ASP A 43 16.34 7.23 11.23
N PHE A 44 17.00 8.33 10.90
CA PHE A 44 18.09 8.38 9.91
C PHE A 44 19.42 8.92 10.46
N GLY A 45 19.57 8.94 11.79
CA GLY A 45 20.75 9.48 12.47
C GLY A 45 22.06 8.81 12.05
N ASP A 46 22.06 7.50 11.92
CA ASP A 46 23.25 6.68 11.61
C ASP A 46 23.93 7.04 10.27
N TYR A 47 23.19 7.64 9.36
CA TYR A 47 23.71 8.04 8.05
C TYR A 47 23.57 9.52 7.72
N LEU A 48 23.28 10.36 8.74
CA LEU A 48 23.12 11.81 8.60
C LEU A 48 24.31 12.48 7.93
N ASN A 49 25.52 12.05 8.26
CA ASN A 49 26.77 12.59 7.72
C ASN A 49 27.35 11.80 6.53
N ARG A 50 26.58 10.83 5.99
CA ARG A 50 27.02 10.07 4.81
C ARG A 50 26.63 10.80 3.54
N PRO A 51 27.49 10.79 2.49
CA PRO A 51 27.11 11.24 1.15
C PRO A 51 25.94 10.44 0.59
N VAL A 52 25.04 11.09 -0.14
CA VAL A 52 23.85 10.45 -0.72
C VAL A 52 24.22 9.29 -1.64
N THR A 53 25.37 9.34 -2.31
CA THR A 53 25.89 8.25 -3.14
C THR A 53 26.12 6.93 -2.40
N LYS A 54 26.28 6.98 -1.07
CA LYS A 54 26.52 5.81 -0.21
C LYS A 54 25.25 5.25 0.44
N LEU A 55 24.09 5.79 0.11
CA LEU A 55 22.80 5.37 0.67
C LEU A 55 22.16 4.27 -0.18
N SER A 56 21.44 3.35 0.47
CA SER A 56 20.54 2.43 -0.21
C SER A 56 19.35 3.18 -0.85
N GLY A 57 18.58 2.51 -1.72
CA GLY A 57 17.36 3.09 -2.30
C GLY A 57 16.36 3.56 -1.24
N GLY A 58 16.09 2.70 -0.26
CA GLY A 58 15.17 3.02 0.84
C GLY A 58 15.68 4.14 1.76
N GLN A 59 16.99 4.18 2.04
CA GLN A 59 17.59 5.29 2.78
C GLN A 59 17.43 6.61 2.02
N ARG A 60 17.72 6.64 0.72
CA ARG A 60 17.47 7.83 -0.12
C ARG A 60 16.01 8.25 -0.09
N ARG A 61 15.07 7.29 -0.25
CA ARG A 61 13.64 7.58 -0.23
C ARG A 61 13.19 8.20 1.09
N ARG A 62 13.70 7.69 2.22
CA ARG A 62 13.45 8.27 3.54
C ARG A 62 13.91 9.73 3.63
N ILE A 63 15.08 10.05 3.07
CA ILE A 63 15.59 11.43 3.06
C ILE A 63 14.82 12.32 2.09
N ASP A 64 14.34 11.82 0.95
CA ASP A 64 13.46 12.59 0.07
C ASP A 64 12.15 13.00 0.79
N ILE A 65 11.59 12.10 1.59
CA ILE A 65 10.43 12.39 2.44
C ILE A 65 10.80 13.41 3.53
N ALA A 66 11.91 13.19 4.26
CA ALA A 66 12.39 14.14 5.29
C ALA A 66 12.58 15.56 4.73
N ARG A 67 13.13 15.65 3.53
CA ARG A 67 13.32 16.91 2.80
C ARG A 67 11.98 17.61 2.49
N ALA A 68 10.95 16.87 2.15
CA ALA A 68 9.61 17.41 1.90
C ALA A 68 8.93 17.91 3.18
N LEU A 69 9.31 17.37 4.35
CA LEU A 69 8.72 17.70 5.64
C LEU A 69 9.36 18.90 6.34
N LEU A 70 10.49 19.43 5.84
CA LEU A 70 11.26 20.49 6.50
C LEU A 70 10.40 21.72 6.89
N HIS A 71 9.50 22.12 6.01
CA HIS A 71 8.66 23.32 6.19
C HIS A 71 7.29 23.02 6.83
N ARG A 72 7.10 21.82 7.41
CA ARG A 72 5.86 21.36 8.07
C ARG A 72 4.61 21.52 7.19
N PRO A 73 4.55 20.84 6.02
CA PRO A 73 3.38 20.91 5.18
C PRO A 73 2.18 20.21 5.84
N GLU A 74 0.98 20.67 5.56
CA GLU A 74 -0.26 20.01 5.97
C GLU A 74 -0.61 18.84 5.04
N ILE A 75 -0.12 18.89 3.80
CA ILE A 75 -0.36 17.88 2.75
C ILE A 75 0.98 17.37 2.22
N LEU A 76 1.16 16.06 2.21
CA LEU A 76 2.31 15.37 1.64
C LEU A 76 1.87 14.59 0.40
N ILE A 77 2.43 14.94 -0.76
CA ILE A 77 2.17 14.23 -2.02
C ILE A 77 3.37 13.35 -2.35
N LEU A 78 3.12 12.05 -2.49
CA LEU A 78 4.12 11.02 -2.77
C LEU A 78 3.77 10.31 -4.10
N ASP A 79 4.68 10.38 -5.05
CA ASP A 79 4.54 9.69 -6.32
C ASP A 79 5.30 8.35 -6.26
N GLU A 80 4.55 7.24 -6.27
CA GLU A 80 5.05 5.86 -6.17
C GLU A 80 6.16 5.70 -5.11
N PRO A 81 5.89 5.96 -3.81
CA PRO A 81 6.94 6.11 -2.80
C PRO A 81 7.77 4.86 -2.54
N THR A 82 7.31 3.70 -2.93
CA THR A 82 7.91 2.39 -2.61
C THR A 82 8.37 1.61 -3.83
N THR A 83 8.20 2.16 -5.04
CA THR A 83 8.63 1.51 -6.28
C THR A 83 10.11 1.21 -6.29
N GLY A 84 10.47 -0.02 -6.67
CA GLY A 84 11.85 -0.49 -6.73
C GLY A 84 12.48 -0.81 -5.37
N LEU A 85 11.71 -0.79 -4.28
CA LEU A 85 12.17 -1.20 -2.95
C LEU A 85 11.81 -2.66 -2.64
N ASP A 86 12.66 -3.32 -1.88
CA ASP A 86 12.37 -4.65 -1.33
C ASP A 86 11.21 -4.60 -0.30
N PRO A 87 10.53 -5.72 -0.01
CA PRO A 87 9.36 -5.73 0.87
C PRO A 87 9.63 -5.19 2.28
N GLN A 88 10.81 -5.47 2.85
CA GLN A 88 11.16 -4.99 4.18
C GLN A 88 11.33 -3.46 4.19
N THR A 89 12.02 -2.94 3.19
CA THR A 89 12.21 -1.49 3.03
C THR A 89 10.88 -0.78 2.75
N ARG A 90 9.98 -1.37 1.96
CA ARG A 90 8.61 -0.85 1.77
C ARG A 90 7.87 -0.70 3.10
N GLN A 91 7.90 -1.74 3.94
CA GLN A 91 7.25 -1.68 5.25
C GLN A 91 7.80 -0.55 6.13
N VAL A 92 9.11 -0.30 6.09
CA VAL A 92 9.73 0.82 6.82
C VAL A 92 9.20 2.18 6.32
N ILE A 93 9.08 2.37 5.01
CA ILE A 93 8.51 3.61 4.44
C ILE A 93 7.03 3.76 4.84
N TRP A 94 6.26 2.67 4.79
CA TRP A 94 4.86 2.68 5.23
C TRP A 94 4.70 3.06 6.70
N ASN A 95 5.52 2.53 7.58
CA ASN A 95 5.50 2.88 9.00
C ASN A 95 5.77 4.38 9.22
N VAL A 96 6.69 4.97 8.43
CA VAL A 96 6.94 6.41 8.45
C VAL A 96 5.71 7.20 7.99
N ILE A 97 5.09 6.81 6.87
CA ILE A 97 3.89 7.48 6.34
C ILE A 97 2.74 7.42 7.35
N GLU A 98 2.54 6.26 7.96
CA GLU A 98 1.47 6.08 8.96
C GLU A 98 1.72 6.90 10.22
N LYS A 99 2.97 6.96 10.69
CA LYS A 99 3.37 7.83 11.80
C LYS A 99 3.07 9.29 11.51
N LEU A 100 3.43 9.78 10.32
CA LEU A 100 3.13 11.15 9.88
C LEU A 100 1.61 11.42 9.83
N ARG A 101 0.83 10.46 9.35
CA ARG A 101 -0.63 10.59 9.27
C ARG A 101 -1.28 10.68 10.65
N ILE A 102 -0.85 9.83 11.59
CA ILE A 102 -1.48 9.73 12.91
C ILE A 102 -0.93 10.78 13.88
N GLU A 103 0.39 10.84 14.04
CA GLU A 103 1.03 11.68 15.07
C GLU A 103 1.10 13.14 14.63
N GLU A 104 1.38 13.41 13.36
CA GLU A 104 1.46 14.77 12.82
C GLU A 104 0.14 15.25 12.19
N GLN A 105 -0.92 14.43 12.20
CA GLN A 105 -2.22 14.72 11.60
C GLN A 105 -2.14 15.19 10.14
N MET A 106 -1.16 14.66 9.42
CA MET A 106 -0.86 15.05 8.05
C MET A 106 -1.79 14.38 7.04
N THR A 107 -2.27 15.12 6.08
CA THR A 107 -2.95 14.54 4.92
C THR A 107 -1.89 13.99 3.96
N VAL A 108 -1.92 12.68 3.72
CA VAL A 108 -1.00 12.04 2.77
C VAL A 108 -1.78 11.62 1.54
N PHE A 109 -1.39 12.15 0.37
CA PHE A 109 -1.85 11.73 -0.94
C PHE A 109 -0.72 10.98 -1.64
N LEU A 110 -0.97 9.73 -2.06
CA LEU A 110 0.06 8.96 -2.76
C LEU A 110 -0.51 8.27 -4.01
N THR A 111 0.35 8.10 -5.00
CA THR A 111 0.07 7.22 -6.14
C THR A 111 0.76 5.88 -5.90
N THR A 112 0.13 4.79 -6.30
CA THR A 112 0.71 3.45 -6.23
C THR A 112 0.09 2.53 -7.26
N HIS A 113 0.85 1.54 -7.70
CA HIS A 113 0.36 0.39 -8.45
C HIS A 113 0.38 -0.90 -7.61
N TYR A 114 0.72 -0.79 -6.31
CA TYR A 114 0.68 -1.91 -5.37
C TYR A 114 -0.67 -1.93 -4.65
N MET A 115 -1.47 -2.95 -4.92
CA MET A 115 -2.81 -3.07 -4.34
C MET A 115 -2.81 -3.30 -2.83
N GLU A 116 -1.73 -3.88 -2.28
CA GLU A 116 -1.49 -3.98 -0.84
C GLU A 116 -1.45 -2.61 -0.15
N GLU A 117 -0.88 -1.62 -0.83
CA GLU A 117 -0.81 -0.25 -0.36
C GLU A 117 -2.17 0.43 -0.40
N ALA A 118 -2.90 0.26 -1.50
CA ALA A 118 -4.26 0.75 -1.62
C ALA A 118 -5.20 0.13 -0.56
N ALA A 119 -4.97 -1.14 -0.18
CA ALA A 119 -5.76 -1.81 0.86
C ALA A 119 -5.64 -1.18 2.25
N ASN A 120 -4.53 -0.47 2.53
CA ASN A 120 -4.25 0.20 3.80
C ASN A 120 -4.59 1.71 3.78
N ALA A 121 -5.03 2.26 2.64
CA ALA A 121 -5.40 3.66 2.53
C ALA A 121 -6.75 3.95 3.21
N SER A 122 -6.96 5.18 3.69
CA SER A 122 -8.25 5.62 4.22
C SER A 122 -9.28 5.81 3.11
N TYR A 123 -8.83 6.18 1.91
CA TYR A 123 -9.66 6.39 0.73
C TYR A 123 -8.86 6.09 -0.53
N VAL A 124 -9.49 5.49 -1.53
CA VAL A 124 -8.86 5.08 -2.78
C VAL A 124 -9.61 5.68 -3.95
N VAL A 125 -8.87 6.19 -4.92
CA VAL A 125 -9.37 6.60 -6.23
C VAL A 125 -8.69 5.75 -7.29
N ILE A 126 -9.45 5.01 -8.08
CA ILE A 126 -8.93 4.19 -9.17
C ILE A 126 -9.08 4.95 -10.48
N LEU A 127 -7.94 5.17 -11.14
CA LEU A 127 -7.87 5.86 -12.43
C LEU A 127 -7.59 4.85 -13.56
N ASP A 128 -8.37 4.92 -14.62
CA ASP A 128 -8.06 4.25 -15.89
C ASP A 128 -8.26 5.21 -17.06
N LYS A 129 -7.28 5.27 -17.96
CA LYS A 129 -7.30 6.12 -19.17
C LYS A 129 -7.67 7.60 -18.90
N GLY A 130 -7.20 8.13 -17.75
CA GLY A 130 -7.42 9.52 -17.37
C GLY A 130 -8.80 9.82 -16.76
N SER A 131 -9.62 8.79 -16.50
CA SER A 131 -10.93 8.91 -15.87
C SER A 131 -10.98 8.16 -14.53
N ILE A 132 -11.73 8.69 -13.57
CA ILE A 132 -12.03 7.97 -12.34
C ILE A 132 -13.05 6.87 -12.66
N VAL A 133 -12.67 5.61 -12.44
CA VAL A 133 -13.52 4.44 -12.69
C VAL A 133 -14.15 3.89 -11.41
N ALA A 134 -13.53 4.11 -10.25
CA ALA A 134 -14.10 3.81 -8.95
C ALA A 134 -13.41 4.65 -7.87
N GLU A 135 -14.14 4.95 -6.80
CA GLU A 135 -13.61 5.61 -5.62
C GLU A 135 -14.38 5.22 -4.36
N GLY A 136 -13.73 5.27 -3.20
CA GLY A 136 -14.31 4.92 -1.91
C GLY A 136 -13.26 4.40 -0.94
N THR A 137 -13.70 3.99 0.25
CA THR A 137 -12.85 3.25 1.17
C THR A 137 -12.53 1.86 0.60
N PRO A 138 -11.39 1.24 0.95
CA PRO A 138 -11.08 -0.13 0.52
C PRO A 138 -12.19 -1.13 0.87
N TYR A 139 -12.86 -0.94 2.00
CA TYR A 139 -13.98 -1.78 2.43
C TYR A 139 -15.19 -1.65 1.50
N GLU A 140 -15.60 -0.42 1.16
CA GLU A 140 -16.72 -0.15 0.25
C GLU A 140 -16.44 -0.68 -1.16
N LEU A 141 -15.22 -0.46 -1.66
CA LEU A 141 -14.80 -0.93 -2.98
C LEU A 141 -14.84 -2.46 -3.07
N LYS A 142 -14.29 -3.16 -2.06
CA LYS A 142 -14.34 -4.64 -2.01
C LYS A 142 -15.77 -5.14 -1.99
N ASN A 143 -16.62 -4.59 -1.14
CA ASN A 143 -18.02 -5.03 -1.04
C ASN A 143 -18.85 -4.73 -2.30
N ARG A 144 -18.48 -3.71 -3.08
CA ARG A 144 -19.20 -3.31 -4.30
C ARG A 144 -18.79 -4.10 -5.52
N TYR A 145 -17.51 -4.42 -5.64
CA TYR A 145 -16.95 -4.93 -6.91
C TYR A 145 -16.45 -6.36 -6.84
N VAL A 146 -16.32 -6.96 -5.66
CA VAL A 146 -15.71 -8.28 -5.50
C VAL A 146 -16.57 -9.17 -4.63
N GLN A 147 -16.72 -10.42 -5.05
CA GLN A 147 -17.35 -11.48 -4.27
C GLN A 147 -16.34 -12.11 -3.32
N ASP A 148 -16.82 -12.59 -2.18
CA ASP A 148 -16.01 -13.40 -1.28
C ASP A 148 -15.88 -14.83 -1.84
N THR A 149 -14.91 -15.57 -1.37
CA THR A 149 -14.72 -16.96 -1.79
C THR A 149 -14.48 -17.89 -0.60
N ILE A 150 -14.98 -19.12 -0.72
CA ILE A 150 -14.66 -20.20 0.20
C ILE A 150 -13.78 -21.20 -0.56
N SER A 151 -12.54 -21.38 -0.13
CA SER A 151 -11.70 -22.49 -0.56
C SER A 151 -11.98 -23.67 0.33
N VAL A 152 -12.33 -24.82 -0.24
CA VAL A 152 -12.64 -26.05 0.50
C VAL A 152 -11.77 -27.19 -0.01
N TYR A 153 -11.28 -28.01 0.91
CA TYR A 153 -10.30 -29.07 0.65
C TYR A 153 -10.86 -30.44 1.02
N GLY A 154 -10.32 -31.50 0.41
CA GLY A 154 -10.69 -32.88 0.75
C GLY A 154 -12.11 -33.32 0.34
N VAL A 155 -12.79 -32.57 -0.50
CA VAL A 155 -14.16 -32.85 -0.97
C VAL A 155 -14.17 -33.27 -2.44
N SER A 156 -15.21 -34.02 -2.85
CA SER A 156 -15.42 -34.42 -4.23
C SER A 156 -16.17 -33.36 -5.03
N GLU A 157 -16.00 -33.37 -6.35
CA GLU A 157 -16.73 -32.45 -7.25
C GLU A 157 -18.25 -32.64 -7.19
N ALA A 158 -18.70 -33.87 -6.97
CA ALA A 158 -20.13 -34.15 -6.83
C ALA A 158 -20.76 -33.45 -5.62
N GLN A 159 -20.04 -33.43 -4.50
CA GLN A 159 -20.45 -32.71 -3.29
C GLN A 159 -20.49 -31.19 -3.52
N ILE A 160 -19.53 -30.63 -4.23
CA ILE A 160 -19.52 -29.20 -4.55
C ILE A 160 -20.67 -28.83 -5.49
N LYS A 161 -20.93 -29.65 -6.51
CA LYS A 161 -22.07 -29.45 -7.43
C LYS A 161 -23.42 -29.45 -6.72
N SER A 162 -23.58 -30.24 -5.67
CA SER A 162 -24.83 -30.27 -4.90
C SER A 162 -25.14 -28.98 -4.14
N LEU A 163 -24.14 -28.11 -3.92
CA LEU A 163 -24.34 -26.81 -3.28
C LEU A 163 -24.99 -25.77 -4.20
N HIS A 164 -25.00 -25.99 -5.53
CA HIS A 164 -25.55 -25.08 -6.54
C HIS A 164 -24.96 -23.68 -6.55
N TYR A 165 -23.69 -23.55 -6.17
CA TYR A 165 -22.91 -22.31 -6.24
C TYR A 165 -21.94 -22.34 -7.42
N ASP A 166 -21.54 -21.16 -7.90
CA ASP A 166 -20.43 -21.02 -8.84
C ASP A 166 -19.12 -21.43 -8.17
N TYR A 167 -18.41 -22.34 -8.78
CA TYR A 167 -17.15 -22.83 -8.26
C TYR A 167 -16.07 -22.99 -9.33
N LYS A 168 -14.83 -22.95 -8.90
CA LYS A 168 -13.65 -23.26 -9.72
C LYS A 168 -12.81 -24.33 -9.05
N LYS A 169 -12.40 -25.36 -9.82
CA LYS A 169 -11.42 -26.33 -9.34
C LYS A 169 -10.05 -25.65 -9.19
N VAL A 170 -9.41 -25.83 -8.04
CA VAL A 170 -8.04 -25.42 -7.74
C VAL A 170 -7.19 -26.67 -7.47
N ARG A 171 -5.87 -26.47 -7.29
CA ARG A 171 -4.92 -27.60 -7.20
C ARG A 171 -5.33 -28.65 -6.18
N ASP A 172 -5.69 -28.24 -4.96
CA ASP A 172 -5.92 -29.14 -3.82
C ASP A 172 -7.39 -29.13 -3.35
N GLY A 173 -8.32 -28.51 -4.11
CA GLY A 173 -9.73 -28.42 -3.72
C GLY A 173 -10.59 -27.63 -4.68
N TYR A 174 -11.57 -26.92 -4.15
CA TYR A 174 -12.51 -26.09 -4.91
C TYR A 174 -12.64 -24.73 -4.25
N ARG A 175 -12.79 -23.70 -5.07
CA ARG A 175 -13.10 -22.35 -4.63
C ARG A 175 -14.51 -21.99 -5.05
N ILE A 176 -15.37 -21.76 -4.07
CA ILE A 176 -16.79 -21.42 -4.22
C ILE A 176 -16.91 -19.92 -4.12
N LYS A 177 -17.65 -19.28 -5.02
CA LYS A 177 -17.97 -17.85 -4.94
C LYS A 177 -19.22 -17.65 -4.10
N VAL A 178 -19.18 -16.65 -3.24
CA VAL A 178 -20.29 -16.22 -2.40
C VAL A 178 -20.37 -14.69 -2.40
N ASP A 179 -21.56 -14.13 -2.26
CA ASP A 179 -21.74 -12.69 -2.37
C ASP A 179 -21.05 -11.91 -1.22
N ASN A 180 -21.00 -12.52 -0.04
CA ASN A 180 -20.38 -11.89 1.14
C ASN A 180 -20.10 -12.94 2.23
N THR A 181 -19.36 -12.50 3.26
CA THR A 181 -18.98 -13.36 4.40
C THR A 181 -20.19 -13.90 5.17
N SER A 182 -21.33 -13.18 5.21
CA SER A 182 -22.55 -13.68 5.88
C SER A 182 -23.14 -14.87 5.15
N GLU A 183 -23.13 -14.85 3.82
CA GLU A 183 -23.54 -15.98 3.00
C GLU A 183 -22.56 -17.16 3.15
N ALA A 184 -21.26 -16.88 3.15
CA ALA A 184 -20.25 -17.90 3.45
C ALA A 184 -20.52 -18.61 4.77
N THR A 185 -20.82 -17.84 5.82
CA THR A 185 -21.13 -18.40 7.15
C THR A 185 -22.39 -19.29 7.12
N LYS A 186 -23.45 -18.87 6.43
CA LYS A 186 -24.67 -19.68 6.30
C LYS A 186 -24.38 -21.00 5.58
N LEU A 187 -23.70 -20.94 4.46
CA LEU A 187 -23.33 -22.13 3.67
C LEU A 187 -22.51 -23.12 4.49
N ILE A 188 -21.54 -22.64 5.26
CA ILE A 188 -20.68 -23.47 6.12
C ILE A 188 -21.49 -24.12 7.24
N VAL A 189 -22.41 -23.38 7.87
CA VAL A 189 -23.26 -23.91 8.96
C VAL A 189 -24.27 -24.93 8.44
N GLU A 190 -24.83 -24.72 7.26
CA GLU A 190 -25.80 -25.63 6.64
C GLU A 190 -25.17 -26.93 6.15
N HIS A 191 -23.86 -26.94 5.83
CA HIS A 191 -23.14 -28.08 5.25
C HIS A 191 -21.86 -28.42 5.99
N GLN A 192 -21.89 -28.44 7.33
CA GLN A 192 -20.72 -28.61 8.19
C GLN A 192 -19.87 -29.85 7.85
N GLU A 193 -20.51 -30.90 7.33
CA GLU A 193 -19.83 -32.14 6.92
C GLU A 193 -18.90 -31.94 5.71
N LEU A 194 -19.16 -30.92 4.86
CA LEU A 194 -18.32 -30.60 3.69
C LEU A 194 -17.20 -29.62 4.05
N PHE A 195 -17.44 -28.75 5.01
CA PHE A 195 -16.50 -27.69 5.39
C PHE A 195 -15.66 -28.08 6.64
N GLN A 196 -14.96 -29.23 6.56
CA GLN A 196 -14.05 -29.68 7.62
C GLN A 196 -12.68 -29.00 7.52
N ASP A 197 -12.21 -28.73 6.29
CA ASP A 197 -10.98 -27.99 5.99
C ASP A 197 -11.30 -26.93 4.93
N TYR A 198 -11.31 -25.68 5.35
CA TYR A 198 -11.72 -24.58 4.49
C TYR A 198 -11.07 -23.24 4.90
N GLU A 199 -11.04 -22.31 3.96
CA GLU A 199 -10.61 -20.94 4.16
C GLU A 199 -11.64 -19.97 3.52
N VAL A 200 -12.08 -18.98 4.29
CA VAL A 200 -12.92 -17.89 3.74
C VAL A 200 -12.00 -16.71 3.42
N VAL A 201 -11.97 -16.35 2.15
CA VAL A 201 -11.12 -15.25 1.65
C VAL A 201 -12.01 -14.14 1.15
N LYS A 202 -11.88 -12.99 1.79
CA LYS A 202 -12.49 -11.77 1.29
C LYS A 202 -11.70 -11.25 0.09
N GLY A 203 -12.38 -10.84 -0.97
CA GLY A 203 -11.74 -10.32 -2.17
C GLY A 203 -10.78 -9.17 -1.89
N GLY A 204 -9.66 -9.14 -2.61
CA GLY A 204 -8.59 -8.16 -2.47
C GLY A 204 -8.81 -6.88 -3.28
N MET A 205 -7.94 -5.89 -3.07
CA MET A 205 -7.92 -4.68 -3.92
C MET A 205 -7.45 -5.01 -5.35
N ASP A 206 -6.68 -6.08 -5.52
CA ASP A 206 -6.33 -6.62 -6.84
C ASP A 206 -7.59 -7.00 -7.64
N ASP A 207 -8.50 -7.72 -6.99
CA ASP A 207 -9.76 -8.15 -7.61
C ASP A 207 -10.66 -6.95 -7.92
N VAL A 208 -10.69 -5.94 -7.04
CA VAL A 208 -11.39 -4.67 -7.31
C VAL A 208 -10.84 -4.00 -8.55
N PHE A 209 -9.51 -3.85 -8.63
CA PHE A 209 -8.85 -3.22 -9.78
C PHE A 209 -9.18 -3.94 -11.10
N LEU A 210 -9.13 -5.28 -11.10
CA LEU A 210 -9.49 -6.09 -12.25
C LEU A 210 -10.95 -5.91 -12.65
N ALA A 211 -11.85 -5.91 -11.66
CA ALA A 211 -13.28 -5.78 -11.91
C ALA A 211 -13.65 -4.44 -12.56
N VAL A 212 -13.03 -3.32 -12.10
CA VAL A 212 -13.38 -1.98 -12.58
C VAL A 212 -12.64 -1.57 -13.86
N THR A 213 -11.44 -2.12 -14.12
CA THR A 213 -10.64 -1.78 -15.31
C THR A 213 -10.77 -2.78 -16.45
N GLY A 214 -11.27 -3.99 -16.19
CA GLY A 214 -11.32 -5.10 -17.13
C GLY A 214 -9.95 -5.64 -17.55
N LYS A 215 -8.87 -5.26 -16.83
CA LYS A 215 -7.49 -5.68 -17.12
C LYS A 215 -7.10 -6.87 -16.27
N THR A 216 -6.34 -7.82 -16.80
CA THR A 216 -5.69 -8.87 -16.03
C THR A 216 -4.40 -8.31 -15.40
N LEU A 217 -4.16 -8.57 -14.10
CA LEU A 217 -2.87 -8.31 -13.44
C LEU A 217 -1.83 -9.30 -13.99
N GLY A 218 -1.19 -8.88 -15.06
CA GLY A 218 -0.18 -9.69 -15.72
C GLY A 218 0.14 -9.00 -17.04
N GLY A 219 1.08 -8.07 -17.00
CA GLY A 219 1.60 -7.42 -18.18
C GLY A 219 2.30 -8.42 -19.10
N GLY A 220 1.53 -9.11 -19.91
CA GLY A 220 2.00 -9.69 -21.15
C GLY A 220 1.92 -8.59 -22.19
N ARG A 221 3.08 -8.11 -22.64
CA ARG A 221 3.18 -7.35 -23.90
C ARG A 221 2.65 -8.23 -25.02
N GLU A 222 1.62 -7.80 -25.72
CA GLU A 222 1.49 -8.06 -27.14
C GLU A 222 2.24 -6.98 -27.93
#